data_248b51f7ff863aea2f82ab230fa600fc
#
_entry.id   248b51f7ff863aea2f82ab230fa600fc
#
_cell.length_a   1.000
_cell.length_b   1.000
_cell.length_c   1.000
_cell.angle_alpha   90.00
_cell.angle_beta   90.00
_cell.angle_gamma   90.00
#
_symmetry.space_group_name_H-M   'P 1'
#
loop_
_entity.id
_entity.type
_entity.pdbx_description
1 polymer ?
#
loop_
_entity_poly.entity_id
_entity_poly.type
_entity_poly.pdbx_seq_one_letter_code
_entity_poly.pdbx_strand_id
1 'polypeptide(L)'
;MATLLDVKNLSKQFISSGGLLRPVRSMHAVNDVSFSVKTGRVVGVVGESGCGKSTLARLVLRLIEPSAGSVQFEGTDLLALKAKPLRALRARMQMVFQDPYSAIDPRFTIRDAVTEPYKIQSTGLTTKQTNDKVAELLSMVGMSDQLAKSYPHQLSGGQKQRVGIARALALNPDLLVLDEPTASLDVSVQAQIISLLEKLRDELNLTYIFISHDLSLVKYFCDEILVMYLGRVVEALPDTQAPARHPYTRTLLDSTFDPDPKRRRTIEPLVGEVPSPFDLPPGCVFAARCPKATEKCRSQVPILSAQDGHPVACHHPL
;
A
#
# COMPACT_ATOMS: atom_id res chain seq x y z
N MET A 1 -21.30 -3.37 -5.77
CA MET A 1 -20.25 -2.36 -5.98
C MET A 1 -19.41 -2.78 -7.17
N ALA A 2 -19.06 -1.85 -8.05
CA ALA A 2 -18.22 -2.14 -9.22
C ALA A 2 -16.76 -2.35 -8.83
N THR A 3 -16.02 -3.15 -9.61
CA THR A 3 -14.58 -3.29 -9.47
C THR A 3 -13.90 -2.06 -10.04
N LEU A 4 -13.15 -1.32 -9.21
CA LEU A 4 -12.38 -0.14 -9.62
C LEU A 4 -11.00 -0.54 -10.13
N LEU A 5 -10.34 -1.47 -9.43
CA LEU A 5 -9.00 -1.95 -9.78
C LEU A 5 -9.01 -3.48 -9.82
N ASP A 6 -8.43 -4.06 -10.88
CA ASP A 6 -8.24 -5.50 -11.03
C ASP A 6 -6.78 -5.81 -11.39
N VAL A 7 -6.12 -6.59 -10.54
CA VAL A 7 -4.70 -6.97 -10.66
C VAL A 7 -4.61 -8.47 -10.85
N LYS A 8 -3.93 -8.92 -11.92
CA LYS A 8 -3.80 -10.35 -12.25
C LYS A 8 -2.36 -10.74 -12.49
N ASN A 9 -1.91 -11.76 -11.75
CA ASN A 9 -0.59 -12.40 -11.87
C ASN A 9 0.57 -11.40 -11.92
N LEU A 10 0.44 -10.28 -11.18
CA LEU A 10 1.38 -9.18 -11.21
C LEU A 10 2.71 -9.60 -10.60
N SER A 11 3.80 -9.39 -11.34
CA SER A 11 5.14 -9.77 -10.91
C SER A 11 6.15 -8.68 -11.21
N LYS A 12 7.17 -8.54 -10.34
CA LYS A 12 8.31 -7.65 -10.54
C LYS A 12 9.59 -8.32 -10.10
N GLN A 13 10.51 -8.41 -11.04
CA GLN A 13 11.90 -8.81 -10.80
C GLN A 13 12.81 -7.60 -11.02
N PHE A 14 13.72 -7.39 -10.09
CA PHE A 14 14.84 -6.45 -10.25
C PHE A 14 16.09 -7.24 -10.55
N ILE A 15 16.69 -6.99 -11.71
CA ILE A 15 17.90 -7.66 -12.16
C ILE A 15 19.08 -6.74 -11.84
N SER A 16 20.02 -7.20 -10.99
CA SER A 16 21.25 -6.47 -10.78
C SER A 16 22.18 -6.69 -11.97
N SER A 17 22.71 -5.62 -12.55
CA SER A 17 23.75 -5.73 -13.57
C SER A 17 24.97 -6.38 -12.93
N GLY A 18 25.32 -7.60 -13.37
CA GLY A 18 26.57 -8.24 -13.01
C GLY A 18 27.75 -7.43 -13.53
N GLY A 19 28.81 -7.23 -12.70
CA GLY A 19 30.10 -6.75 -13.19
C GLY A 19 30.95 -7.92 -13.69
N LEU A 20 32.15 -7.63 -14.26
CA LEU A 20 33.05 -8.65 -14.82
C LEU A 20 33.35 -9.85 -13.90
N LEU A 21 33.13 -9.70 -12.58
CA LEU A 21 33.38 -10.70 -11.52
C LEU A 21 32.18 -10.98 -10.62
N ARG A 22 30.98 -10.41 -10.92
CA ARG A 22 29.78 -10.61 -10.09
C ARG A 22 28.68 -11.27 -10.90
N PRO A 23 28.08 -12.38 -10.44
CA PRO A 23 26.94 -13.00 -11.12
C PRO A 23 25.75 -12.05 -11.15
N VAL A 24 24.97 -12.12 -12.23
CA VAL A 24 23.66 -11.47 -12.33
C VAL A 24 22.75 -12.10 -11.27
N ARG A 25 22.15 -11.28 -10.40
CA ARG A 25 21.16 -11.74 -9.42
C ARG A 25 19.80 -11.13 -9.72
N SER A 26 18.76 -11.92 -9.60
CA SER A 26 17.38 -11.51 -9.77
C SER A 26 16.69 -11.48 -8.41
N MET A 27 16.17 -10.32 -8.02
CA MET A 27 15.35 -10.16 -6.81
C MET A 27 13.87 -10.16 -7.17
N HIS A 28 13.11 -11.10 -6.62
CA HIS A 28 11.66 -11.18 -6.80
C HIS A 28 10.94 -10.32 -5.75
N ALA A 29 10.65 -9.07 -6.10
CA ALA A 29 10.03 -8.13 -5.17
C ALA A 29 8.50 -8.33 -5.07
N VAL A 30 7.84 -8.68 -6.18
CA VAL A 30 6.43 -9.08 -6.26
C VAL A 30 6.36 -10.28 -7.18
N ASN A 31 5.60 -11.31 -6.78
CA ASN A 31 5.62 -12.60 -7.44
C ASN A 31 4.20 -13.19 -7.49
N ASP A 32 3.56 -13.11 -8.66
CA ASP A 32 2.26 -13.71 -8.95
C ASP A 32 1.13 -13.21 -8.02
N VAL A 33 1.01 -11.89 -7.88
CA VAL A 33 -0.01 -11.26 -7.03
C VAL A 33 -1.27 -10.96 -7.83
N SER A 34 -2.41 -11.43 -7.30
CA SER A 34 -3.73 -11.17 -7.90
C SER A 34 -4.72 -10.73 -6.80
N PHE A 35 -5.43 -9.64 -7.05
CA PHE A 35 -6.50 -9.12 -6.18
C PHE A 35 -7.35 -8.09 -6.92
N SER A 36 -8.51 -7.77 -6.38
CA SER A 36 -9.36 -6.70 -6.90
C SER A 36 -9.77 -5.74 -5.79
N VAL A 37 -10.03 -4.47 -6.16
CA VAL A 37 -10.50 -3.44 -5.23
C VAL A 37 -11.83 -2.90 -5.75
N LYS A 38 -12.87 -2.93 -4.92
CA LYS A 38 -14.19 -2.39 -5.24
C LYS A 38 -14.26 -0.90 -4.90
N THR A 39 -15.04 -0.14 -5.65
CA THR A 39 -15.26 1.30 -5.39
C THR A 39 -15.72 1.55 -3.96
N GLY A 40 -15.14 2.56 -3.29
CA GLY A 40 -15.47 2.96 -1.92
C GLY A 40 -14.93 2.03 -0.83
N ARG A 41 -14.16 0.98 -1.17
CA ARG A 41 -13.58 0.04 -0.21
C ARG A 41 -12.13 0.37 0.14
N VAL A 42 -11.73 -0.08 1.31
CA VAL A 42 -10.35 0.00 1.80
C VAL A 42 -9.74 -1.40 1.83
N VAL A 43 -8.73 -1.64 0.99
CA VAL A 43 -7.96 -2.89 0.99
C VAL A 43 -6.65 -2.65 1.72
N GLY A 44 -6.46 -3.33 2.85
CA GLY A 44 -5.22 -3.32 3.61
C GLY A 44 -4.17 -4.24 2.98
N VAL A 45 -2.90 -3.83 2.98
CA VAL A 45 -1.78 -4.69 2.58
C VAL A 45 -0.79 -4.74 3.73
N VAL A 46 -0.60 -5.92 4.31
CA VAL A 46 0.25 -6.13 5.47
C VAL A 46 1.33 -7.17 5.23
N GLY A 47 2.37 -7.18 6.04
CA GLY A 47 3.47 -8.14 6.01
C GLY A 47 4.77 -7.55 6.54
N GLU A 48 5.77 -8.39 6.77
CA GLU A 48 7.08 -7.99 7.27
C GLU A 48 7.75 -6.94 6.36
N SER A 49 8.68 -6.14 6.93
CA SER A 49 9.47 -5.17 6.15
C SER A 49 10.22 -5.89 5.02
N GLY A 50 10.26 -5.26 3.84
CA GLY A 50 10.90 -5.84 2.65
C GLY A 50 10.09 -6.93 1.92
N CYS A 51 8.89 -7.29 2.33
CA CYS A 51 8.09 -8.32 1.65
C CYS A 51 7.48 -7.88 0.31
N GLY A 52 7.67 -6.62 -0.14
CA GLY A 52 7.26 -6.14 -1.46
C GLY A 52 6.06 -5.17 -1.48
N LYS A 53 5.51 -4.75 -0.34
CA LYS A 53 4.32 -3.88 -0.24
C LYS A 53 4.44 -2.57 -1.03
N SER A 54 5.48 -1.79 -0.78
CA SER A 54 5.72 -0.51 -1.49
C SER A 54 6.04 -0.72 -2.97
N THR A 55 6.61 -1.87 -3.33
CA THR A 55 6.79 -2.24 -4.74
C THR A 55 5.44 -2.51 -5.40
N LEU A 56 4.54 -3.24 -4.72
CA LEU A 56 3.17 -3.49 -5.19
C LEU A 56 2.42 -2.18 -5.40
N ALA A 57 2.49 -1.23 -4.44
CA ALA A 57 1.89 0.10 -4.56
C ALA A 57 2.34 0.83 -5.84
N ARG A 58 3.64 0.82 -6.11
CA ARG A 58 4.21 1.47 -7.30
C ARG A 58 3.84 0.77 -8.61
N LEU A 59 3.70 -0.55 -8.59
CA LEU A 59 3.26 -1.35 -9.73
C LEU A 59 1.80 -1.08 -10.09
N VAL A 60 0.92 -1.03 -9.10
CA VAL A 60 -0.51 -0.75 -9.28
C VAL A 60 -0.76 0.59 -9.97
N LEU A 61 0.05 1.60 -9.66
CA LEU A 61 0.01 2.92 -10.29
C LEU A 61 0.87 2.99 -11.57
N ARG A 62 1.51 1.88 -11.96
CA ARG A 62 2.50 1.82 -13.04
C ARG A 62 3.57 2.92 -12.91
N LEU A 63 3.99 3.25 -11.67
CA LEU A 63 5.15 4.11 -11.42
C LEU A 63 6.46 3.39 -11.77
N ILE A 64 6.44 2.07 -11.70
CA ILE A 64 7.47 1.16 -12.22
C ILE A 64 6.80 0.13 -13.13
N GLU A 65 7.50 -0.33 -14.17
CA GLU A 65 6.98 -1.34 -15.08
C GLU A 65 7.03 -2.73 -14.43
N PRO A 66 5.93 -3.51 -14.49
CA PRO A 66 5.94 -4.89 -14.06
C PRO A 66 6.79 -5.76 -15.00
N SER A 67 7.21 -6.92 -14.51
CA SER A 67 7.87 -7.94 -15.32
C SER A 67 6.88 -8.89 -15.98
N ALA A 68 5.69 -9.08 -15.37
CA ALA A 68 4.58 -9.87 -15.91
C ALA A 68 3.27 -9.48 -15.21
N GLY A 69 2.14 -9.96 -15.76
CA GLY A 69 0.80 -9.72 -15.24
C GLY A 69 0.09 -8.55 -15.89
N SER A 70 -1.05 -8.15 -15.32
CA SER A 70 -1.86 -7.03 -15.80
C SER A 70 -2.45 -6.22 -14.65
N VAL A 71 -2.71 -4.95 -14.91
CA VAL A 71 -3.41 -4.02 -14.00
C VAL A 71 -4.47 -3.29 -14.80
N GLN A 72 -5.73 -3.47 -14.42
CA GLN A 72 -6.86 -2.79 -15.04
C GLN A 72 -7.50 -1.81 -14.06
N PHE A 73 -7.70 -0.58 -14.49
CA PHE A 73 -8.46 0.44 -13.77
C PHE A 73 -9.76 0.73 -14.52
N GLU A 74 -10.90 0.44 -13.90
CA GLU A 74 -12.23 0.47 -14.54
C GLU A 74 -12.24 -0.24 -15.91
N GLY A 75 -11.64 -1.43 -16.00
CA GLY A 75 -11.55 -2.21 -17.22
C GLY A 75 -10.50 -1.71 -18.24
N THR A 76 -9.85 -0.58 -17.99
CA THR A 76 -8.78 -0.08 -18.85
C THR A 76 -7.44 -0.70 -18.44
N ASP A 77 -6.78 -1.42 -19.34
CA ASP A 77 -5.45 -1.98 -19.10
C ASP A 77 -4.40 -0.86 -19.06
N LEU A 78 -3.83 -0.64 -17.87
CA LEU A 78 -2.80 0.38 -17.65
C LEU A 78 -1.53 0.11 -18.44
N LEU A 79 -1.19 -1.18 -18.68
CA LEU A 79 0.07 -1.57 -19.32
C LEU A 79 0.04 -1.32 -20.84
N ALA A 80 -1.14 -1.34 -21.44
CA ALA A 80 -1.33 -1.03 -22.85
C ALA A 80 -1.28 0.48 -23.17
N LEU A 81 -1.42 1.35 -22.16
CA LEU A 81 -1.48 2.80 -22.37
C LEU A 81 -0.12 3.41 -22.72
N LYS A 82 -0.12 4.34 -23.70
CA LYS A 82 1.01 5.22 -23.97
C LYS A 82 1.14 6.30 -22.89
N ALA A 83 2.27 7.00 -22.83
CA ALA A 83 2.60 7.96 -21.78
C ALA A 83 1.53 9.05 -21.54
N LYS A 84 0.97 9.64 -22.61
CA LYS A 84 -0.04 10.73 -22.49
C LYS A 84 -1.37 10.23 -21.88
N PRO A 85 -2.04 9.17 -22.40
CA PRO A 85 -3.25 8.64 -21.77
C PRO A 85 -2.99 8.09 -20.35
N LEU A 86 -1.84 7.46 -20.10
CA LEU A 86 -1.48 7.01 -18.76
C LEU A 86 -1.36 8.19 -17.78
N ARG A 87 -0.74 9.31 -18.18
CA ARG A 87 -0.65 10.51 -17.35
C ARG A 87 -2.04 11.06 -17.02
N ALA A 88 -2.96 11.11 -17.99
CA ALA A 88 -4.33 11.55 -17.75
C ALA A 88 -5.05 10.63 -16.77
N LEU A 89 -4.91 9.29 -16.90
CA LEU A 89 -5.54 8.33 -16.01
C LEU A 89 -4.96 8.38 -14.59
N ARG A 90 -3.67 8.66 -14.44
CA ARG A 90 -3.02 8.84 -13.13
C ARG A 90 -3.57 10.03 -12.33
N ALA A 91 -4.26 10.99 -12.96
CA ALA A 91 -5.00 12.01 -12.22
C ALA A 91 -6.04 11.41 -11.29
N ARG A 92 -6.64 10.29 -11.71
CA ARG A 92 -7.66 9.55 -10.94
C ARG A 92 -7.08 8.53 -9.93
N MET A 93 -5.77 8.27 -10.00
CA MET A 93 -5.06 7.32 -9.13
C MET A 93 -3.85 8.02 -8.53
N GLN A 94 -3.89 8.33 -7.26
CA GLN A 94 -2.85 9.10 -6.59
C GLN A 94 -2.19 8.29 -5.48
N MET A 95 -1.02 8.75 -5.01
CA MET A 95 -0.24 8.09 -3.96
C MET A 95 0.15 9.08 -2.87
N VAL A 96 -0.01 8.64 -1.62
CA VAL A 96 0.60 9.26 -0.45
C VAL A 96 1.80 8.40 -0.07
N PHE A 97 2.99 9.01 -0.07
CA PHE A 97 4.25 8.30 0.16
C PHE A 97 4.54 8.12 1.64
N GLN A 98 5.33 7.10 1.97
CA GLN A 98 5.75 6.72 3.31
C GLN A 98 6.48 7.85 4.06
N ASP A 99 7.37 8.57 3.38
CA ASP A 99 8.13 9.66 3.97
C ASP A 99 7.61 11.02 3.48
N PRO A 100 6.86 11.74 4.33
CA PRO A 100 6.36 13.06 3.97
C PRO A 100 7.46 14.11 3.82
N TYR A 101 8.67 13.85 4.37
CA TYR A 101 9.80 14.78 4.26
C TYR A 101 10.42 14.74 2.88
N SER A 102 10.57 13.54 2.30
CA SER A 102 11.14 13.38 0.95
C SER A 102 10.10 13.58 -0.16
N ALA A 103 8.80 13.51 0.17
CA ALA A 103 7.73 13.64 -0.79
C ALA A 103 7.48 15.07 -1.27
N ILE A 104 7.96 16.08 -0.54
CA ILE A 104 7.79 17.49 -0.84
C ILE A 104 9.16 18.13 -1.05
N ASP A 105 9.39 18.80 -2.20
CA ASP A 105 10.62 19.56 -2.42
C ASP A 105 10.76 20.65 -1.34
N PRO A 106 11.84 20.66 -0.54
CA PRO A 106 12.00 21.60 0.57
C PRO A 106 12.08 23.07 0.13
N ARG A 107 12.30 23.33 -1.17
CA ARG A 107 12.33 24.68 -1.75
C ARG A 107 10.95 25.20 -2.14
N PHE A 108 9.95 24.34 -2.16
CA PHE A 108 8.58 24.70 -2.49
C PHE A 108 7.85 25.20 -1.25
N THR A 109 7.00 26.21 -1.44
CA THR A 109 5.98 26.56 -0.44
C THR A 109 4.92 25.44 -0.43
N ILE A 110 4.13 25.39 0.64
CA ILE A 110 3.00 24.44 0.73
C ILE A 110 2.03 24.65 -0.43
N ARG A 111 1.77 25.92 -0.79
CA ARG A 111 0.99 26.25 -1.98
C ARG A 111 1.56 25.60 -3.25
N ASP A 112 2.87 25.74 -3.47
CA ASP A 112 3.52 25.18 -4.68
C ASP A 112 3.43 23.66 -4.71
N ALA A 113 3.64 23.00 -3.56
CA ALA A 113 3.53 21.56 -3.43
C ALA A 113 2.10 21.04 -3.72
N VAL A 114 1.07 21.71 -3.18
CA VAL A 114 -0.35 21.32 -3.38
C VAL A 114 -0.81 21.63 -4.82
N THR A 115 -0.25 22.66 -5.46
CA THR A 115 -0.63 23.05 -6.82
C THR A 115 0.15 22.33 -7.93
N GLU A 116 1.23 21.63 -7.61
CA GLU A 116 2.07 20.93 -8.58
C GLU A 116 1.27 19.96 -9.47
N PRO A 117 0.31 19.15 -8.96
CA PRO A 117 -0.52 18.29 -9.80
C PRO A 117 -1.28 19.03 -10.89
N TYR A 118 -1.80 20.24 -10.62
CA TYR A 118 -2.50 21.06 -11.61
C TYR A 118 -1.58 21.52 -12.75
N LYS A 119 -0.32 21.86 -12.41
CA LYS A 119 0.70 22.25 -13.39
C LYS A 119 1.06 21.05 -14.29
N ILE A 120 1.27 19.87 -13.71
CA ILE A 120 1.61 18.63 -14.42
C ILE A 120 0.49 18.23 -15.39
N GLN A 121 -0.76 18.36 -14.99
CA GLN A 121 -1.93 18.01 -15.83
C GLN A 121 -2.36 19.16 -16.74
N SER A 122 -1.68 20.32 -16.71
CA SER A 122 -1.97 21.51 -17.55
C SER A 122 -3.46 21.91 -17.48
N THR A 123 -4.01 22.00 -16.27
CA THR A 123 -5.45 22.27 -16.06
C THR A 123 -5.90 23.66 -16.45
N GLY A 124 -4.99 24.58 -16.78
CA GLY A 124 -5.30 25.94 -17.22
C GLY A 124 -5.92 26.86 -16.17
N LEU A 125 -5.81 26.52 -14.89
CA LEU A 125 -6.35 27.33 -13.79
C LEU A 125 -5.67 28.70 -13.70
N THR A 126 -6.48 29.76 -13.52
CA THR A 126 -5.99 31.10 -13.21
C THR A 126 -5.39 31.14 -11.80
N THR A 127 -4.59 32.17 -11.50
CA THR A 127 -3.99 32.35 -10.17
C THR A 127 -5.05 32.41 -9.06
N LYS A 128 -6.17 33.07 -9.31
CA LYS A 128 -7.28 33.15 -8.35
C LYS A 128 -7.87 31.76 -8.08
N GLN A 129 -8.26 31.04 -9.13
CA GLN A 129 -8.80 29.68 -9.01
C GLN A 129 -7.83 28.73 -8.29
N THR A 130 -6.53 28.84 -8.58
CA THR A 130 -5.50 28.06 -7.89
C THR A 130 -5.46 28.37 -6.41
N ASN A 131 -5.55 29.66 -6.00
CA ASN A 131 -5.57 30.04 -4.58
C ASN A 131 -6.82 29.53 -3.87
N ASP A 132 -7.99 29.64 -4.51
CA ASP A 132 -9.25 29.16 -3.96
C ASP A 132 -9.19 27.62 -3.76
N LYS A 133 -8.63 26.88 -4.72
CA LYS A 133 -8.41 25.42 -4.61
C LYS A 133 -7.42 25.05 -3.51
N VAL A 134 -6.34 25.80 -3.32
CA VAL A 134 -5.40 25.56 -2.21
C VAL A 134 -6.07 25.75 -0.86
N ALA A 135 -6.84 26.82 -0.70
CA ALA A 135 -7.59 27.07 0.55
C ALA A 135 -8.59 25.95 0.84
N GLU A 136 -9.34 25.51 -0.19
CA GLU A 136 -10.26 24.37 -0.10
C GLU A 136 -9.53 23.09 0.35
N LEU A 137 -8.44 22.70 -0.32
CA LEU A 137 -7.68 21.49 -0.02
C LEU A 137 -7.05 21.52 1.37
N LEU A 138 -6.49 22.64 1.79
CA LEU A 138 -5.94 22.80 3.14
C LEU A 138 -7.04 22.71 4.20
N SER A 139 -8.20 23.31 3.95
CA SER A 139 -9.36 23.19 4.84
C SER A 139 -9.85 21.74 4.95
N MET A 140 -9.92 21.00 3.84
CA MET A 140 -10.34 19.58 3.83
C MET A 140 -9.44 18.71 4.72
N VAL A 141 -8.13 18.99 4.77
CA VAL A 141 -7.20 18.26 5.64
C VAL A 141 -7.03 18.89 7.03
N GLY A 142 -7.89 19.86 7.41
CA GLY A 142 -7.89 20.50 8.71
C GLY A 142 -6.69 21.41 8.96
N MET A 143 -6.20 22.10 7.92
CA MET A 143 -5.10 23.06 7.99
C MET A 143 -5.57 24.48 7.65
N SER A 144 -4.97 25.49 8.29
CA SER A 144 -5.21 26.88 7.95
C SER A 144 -4.61 27.23 6.58
N ASP A 145 -5.32 28.04 5.79
CA ASP A 145 -4.86 28.59 4.52
C ASP A 145 -3.64 29.50 4.66
N GLN A 146 -3.42 30.09 5.84
CA GLN A 146 -2.24 30.89 6.15
C GLN A 146 -0.93 30.09 5.98
N LEU A 147 -0.98 28.75 6.19
CA LEU A 147 0.16 27.87 6.02
C LEU A 147 0.55 27.66 4.54
N ALA A 148 -0.26 28.13 3.59
CA ALA A 148 0.05 28.02 2.17
C ALA A 148 1.39 28.69 1.78
N LYS A 149 1.80 29.72 2.51
CA LYS A 149 3.07 30.45 2.30
C LYS A 149 4.26 29.86 3.06
N SER A 150 4.02 28.90 3.96
CA SER A 150 5.07 28.26 4.74
C SER A 150 5.86 27.26 3.89
N TYR A 151 7.06 26.91 4.36
CA TYR A 151 7.90 25.89 3.79
C TYR A 151 7.81 24.57 4.59
N PRO A 152 8.12 23.41 3.99
CA PRO A 152 8.01 22.12 4.66
C PRO A 152 8.78 22.03 5.99
N HIS A 153 9.94 22.66 6.11
CA HIS A 153 10.74 22.65 7.35
C HIS A 153 10.09 23.37 8.52
N GLN A 154 9.07 24.20 8.27
CA GLN A 154 8.31 24.93 9.29
C GLN A 154 7.10 24.14 9.83
N LEU A 155 6.83 22.95 9.27
CA LEU A 155 5.68 22.12 9.62
C LEU A 155 6.09 20.93 10.49
N SER A 156 5.19 20.51 11.39
CA SER A 156 5.31 19.23 12.10
C SER A 156 5.15 18.02 11.15
N GLY A 157 5.55 16.82 11.59
CA GLY A 157 5.37 15.60 10.80
C GLY A 157 3.93 15.35 10.38
N GLY A 158 2.98 15.48 11.30
CA GLY A 158 1.55 15.34 10.99
C GLY A 158 1.00 16.40 10.03
N GLN A 159 1.51 17.66 10.12
CA GLN A 159 1.15 18.69 9.15
C GLN A 159 1.71 18.39 7.75
N LYS A 160 2.94 17.92 7.64
CA LYS A 160 3.52 17.48 6.34
C LYS A 160 2.71 16.34 5.74
N GLN A 161 2.28 15.39 6.56
CA GLN A 161 1.43 14.29 6.10
C GLN A 161 0.09 14.80 5.56
N ARG A 162 -0.55 15.75 6.25
CA ARG A 162 -1.78 16.41 5.78
C ARG A 162 -1.57 17.13 4.45
N VAL A 163 -0.43 17.79 4.26
CA VAL A 163 -0.07 18.41 2.97
C VAL A 163 0.10 17.36 1.88
N GLY A 164 0.73 16.23 2.18
CA GLY A 164 0.85 15.10 1.25
C GLY A 164 -0.52 14.55 0.82
N ILE A 165 -1.46 14.45 1.77
CA ILE A 165 -2.84 14.05 1.48
C ILE A 165 -3.54 15.13 0.64
N ALA A 166 -3.44 16.41 0.99
CA ALA A 166 -4.03 17.52 0.22
C ALA A 166 -3.52 17.53 -1.24
N ARG A 167 -2.21 17.34 -1.44
CA ARG A 167 -1.60 17.21 -2.78
C ARG A 167 -2.17 16.05 -3.56
N ALA A 168 -2.35 14.88 -2.93
CA ALA A 168 -2.93 13.72 -3.57
C ALA A 168 -4.40 13.92 -3.96
N LEU A 169 -5.15 14.71 -3.17
CA LEU A 169 -6.56 15.04 -3.45
C LEU A 169 -6.74 16.11 -4.54
N ALA A 170 -5.69 16.84 -4.92
CA ALA A 170 -5.79 18.01 -5.81
C ALA A 170 -6.51 17.72 -7.13
N LEU A 171 -6.40 16.51 -7.67
CA LEU A 171 -7.01 16.11 -8.95
C LEU A 171 -8.30 15.29 -8.79
N ASN A 172 -8.91 15.30 -7.61
CA ASN A 172 -10.11 14.52 -7.27
C ASN A 172 -9.98 13.04 -7.69
N PRO A 173 -9.05 12.29 -7.11
CA PRO A 173 -8.82 10.90 -7.47
C PRO A 173 -9.97 9.99 -7.02
N ASP A 174 -10.14 8.85 -7.69
CA ASP A 174 -11.04 7.77 -7.27
C ASP A 174 -10.31 6.74 -6.39
N LEU A 175 -8.98 6.62 -6.59
CA LEU A 175 -8.11 5.70 -5.87
C LEU A 175 -6.95 6.45 -5.22
N LEU A 176 -6.76 6.25 -3.92
CA LEU A 176 -5.55 6.63 -3.20
C LEU A 176 -4.79 5.39 -2.72
N VAL A 177 -3.53 5.30 -3.09
CA VAL A 177 -2.60 4.33 -2.52
C VAL A 177 -1.83 5.01 -1.39
N LEU A 178 -2.00 4.52 -0.18
CA LEU A 178 -1.44 5.06 1.05
C LEU A 178 -0.29 4.13 1.50
N ASP A 179 0.95 4.51 1.20
CA ASP A 179 2.13 3.70 1.54
C ASP A 179 2.66 4.13 2.91
N GLU A 180 2.35 3.36 3.94
CA GLU A 180 2.70 3.60 5.35
C GLU A 180 2.45 5.04 5.82
N PRO A 181 1.25 5.60 5.65
CA PRO A 181 0.99 7.03 5.83
C PRO A 181 1.12 7.52 7.27
N THR A 182 1.34 6.64 8.23
CA THR A 182 1.41 6.95 9.66
C THR A 182 2.71 6.48 10.33
N ALA A 183 3.61 5.80 9.61
CA ALA A 183 4.76 5.10 10.20
C ALA A 183 5.75 5.99 10.98
N SER A 184 5.86 7.26 10.63
CA SER A 184 6.79 8.22 11.26
C SER A 184 6.12 9.18 12.25
N LEU A 185 4.89 8.88 12.67
CA LEU A 185 4.07 9.77 13.50
C LEU A 185 3.80 9.16 14.87
N ASP A 186 3.64 10.03 15.88
CA ASP A 186 3.23 9.57 17.22
C ASP A 186 1.80 9.01 17.20
N VAL A 187 1.44 8.14 18.13
CA VAL A 187 0.15 7.43 18.21
C VAL A 187 -1.05 8.38 18.14
N SER A 188 -0.99 9.53 18.83
CA SER A 188 -2.08 10.52 18.83
C SER A 188 -2.27 11.17 17.45
N VAL A 189 -1.18 11.44 16.74
CA VAL A 189 -1.20 12.00 15.40
C VAL A 189 -1.63 10.95 14.38
N GLN A 190 -1.21 9.68 14.55
CA GLN A 190 -1.70 8.55 13.73
C GLN A 190 -3.23 8.47 13.77
N ALA A 191 -3.83 8.49 14.97
CA ALA A 191 -5.29 8.45 15.13
C ALA A 191 -5.98 9.62 14.39
N GLN A 192 -5.41 10.82 14.46
CA GLN A 192 -5.94 11.98 13.74
C GLN A 192 -5.85 11.85 12.21
N ILE A 193 -4.78 11.24 11.69
CA ILE A 193 -4.65 10.98 10.23
C ILE A 193 -5.64 9.92 9.78
N ILE A 194 -5.84 8.86 10.56
CA ILE A 194 -6.83 7.83 10.23
C ILE A 194 -8.25 8.41 10.23
N SER A 195 -8.62 9.16 11.25
CA SER A 195 -9.93 9.83 11.32
C SER A 195 -10.14 10.80 10.14
N LEU A 196 -9.08 11.51 9.72
CA LEU A 196 -9.13 12.34 8.52
C LEU A 196 -9.38 11.50 7.26
N LEU A 197 -8.69 10.37 7.10
CA LEU A 197 -8.85 9.49 5.93
C LEU A 197 -10.25 8.85 5.90
N GLU A 198 -10.83 8.48 7.05
CA GLU A 198 -12.22 8.01 7.15
C GLU A 198 -13.20 9.08 6.66
N LYS A 199 -13.07 10.30 7.21
CA LYS A 199 -13.90 11.44 6.79
C LYS A 199 -13.81 11.68 5.28
N LEU A 200 -12.59 11.75 4.73
CA LEU A 200 -12.37 11.98 3.30
C LEU A 200 -12.93 10.85 2.43
N ARG A 201 -12.84 9.58 2.89
CA ARG A 201 -13.46 8.44 2.20
C ARG A 201 -14.96 8.64 2.06
N ASP A 202 -15.62 8.98 3.16
CA ASP A 202 -17.08 9.09 3.22
C ASP A 202 -17.59 10.31 2.44
N GLU A 203 -16.89 11.46 2.54
CA GLU A 203 -17.28 12.70 1.85
C GLU A 203 -17.02 12.66 0.34
N LEU A 204 -15.93 12.01 -0.09
CA LEU A 204 -15.48 11.99 -1.49
C LEU A 204 -15.66 10.63 -2.18
N ASN A 205 -16.23 9.63 -1.50
CA ASN A 205 -16.39 8.25 -1.97
C ASN A 205 -15.07 7.64 -2.46
N LEU A 206 -13.97 7.88 -1.73
CA LEU A 206 -12.63 7.43 -2.09
C LEU A 206 -12.45 5.93 -1.88
N THR A 207 -11.69 5.32 -2.77
CA THR A 207 -11.21 3.94 -2.64
C THR A 207 -9.76 3.97 -2.18
N TYR A 208 -9.39 3.10 -1.22
CA TYR A 208 -8.02 3.06 -0.70
C TYR A 208 -7.35 1.70 -0.89
N ILE A 209 -6.05 1.74 -1.19
CA ILE A 209 -5.11 0.67 -0.87
C ILE A 209 -4.25 1.19 0.28
N PHE A 210 -4.37 0.59 1.45
CA PHE A 210 -3.72 1.03 2.69
C PHE A 210 -2.61 0.06 3.07
N ILE A 211 -1.36 0.49 2.94
CA ILE A 211 -0.19 -0.29 3.31
C ILE A 211 0.25 0.10 4.71
N SER A 212 0.39 -0.88 5.59
CA SER A 212 0.91 -0.68 6.94
C SER A 212 1.60 -1.94 7.46
N HIS A 213 2.52 -1.77 8.41
CA HIS A 213 3.06 -2.86 9.21
C HIS A 213 2.29 -3.00 10.55
N ASP A 214 1.43 -2.05 10.90
CA ASP A 214 0.57 -2.11 12.09
C ASP A 214 -0.75 -2.80 11.76
N LEU A 215 -0.87 -4.06 12.21
CA LEU A 215 -2.06 -4.86 12.01
C LEU A 215 -3.28 -4.33 12.77
N SER A 216 -3.11 -3.72 13.94
CA SER A 216 -4.21 -3.16 14.72
C SER A 216 -4.88 -2.05 13.95
N LEU A 217 -4.07 -1.17 13.36
CA LEU A 217 -4.52 -0.08 12.53
C LEU A 217 -5.22 -0.57 11.26
N VAL A 218 -4.67 -1.59 10.60
CA VAL A 218 -5.27 -2.20 9.42
C VAL A 218 -6.60 -2.87 9.73
N LYS A 219 -6.70 -3.59 10.84
CA LYS A 219 -7.96 -4.19 11.31
C LYS A 219 -9.04 -3.16 11.65
N TYR A 220 -8.63 -2.00 12.11
CA TYR A 220 -9.54 -0.89 12.41
C TYR A 220 -10.06 -0.22 11.15
N PHE A 221 -9.18 0.06 10.20
CA PHE A 221 -9.46 0.98 9.08
C PHE A 221 -9.89 0.29 7.78
N CYS A 222 -9.47 -0.97 7.55
CA CYS A 222 -9.67 -1.66 6.28
C CYS A 222 -10.93 -2.53 6.26
N ASP A 223 -11.48 -2.77 5.07
CA ASP A 223 -12.59 -3.69 4.85
C ASP A 223 -12.08 -5.12 4.58
N GLU A 224 -10.99 -5.25 3.81
CA GLU A 224 -10.35 -6.50 3.41
C GLU A 224 -8.83 -6.40 3.63
N ILE A 225 -8.14 -7.52 3.89
CA ILE A 225 -6.70 -7.50 4.18
C ILE A 225 -5.95 -8.52 3.31
N LEU A 226 -4.95 -8.06 2.57
CA LEU A 226 -3.99 -8.89 1.85
C LEU A 226 -2.74 -9.07 2.70
N VAL A 227 -2.41 -10.30 3.04
CA VAL A 227 -1.21 -10.64 3.81
C VAL A 227 -0.11 -11.05 2.85
N MET A 228 0.97 -10.29 2.82
CA MET A 228 2.12 -10.52 1.94
C MET A 228 3.32 -11.11 2.68
N TYR A 229 3.96 -12.09 2.05
CA TYR A 229 5.22 -12.66 2.49
C TYR A 229 6.13 -12.94 1.28
N LEU A 230 7.36 -12.43 1.28
CA LEU A 230 8.35 -12.61 0.19
C LEU A 230 7.76 -12.41 -1.22
N GLY A 231 7.10 -11.29 -1.44
CA GLY A 231 6.54 -10.91 -2.73
C GLY A 231 5.24 -11.60 -3.11
N ARG A 232 4.70 -12.52 -2.30
CA ARG A 232 3.44 -13.23 -2.58
C ARG A 232 2.35 -12.85 -1.60
N VAL A 233 1.10 -12.87 -2.05
CA VAL A 233 -0.06 -12.88 -1.17
C VAL A 233 -0.24 -14.31 -0.66
N VAL A 234 -0.10 -14.50 0.65
CA VAL A 234 -0.25 -15.81 1.29
C VAL A 234 -1.66 -16.05 1.82
N GLU A 235 -2.38 -14.97 2.10
CA GLU A 235 -3.78 -15.02 2.52
C GLU A 235 -4.48 -13.69 2.19
N ALA A 236 -5.76 -13.76 1.82
CA ALA A 236 -6.62 -12.60 1.67
C ALA A 236 -7.81 -12.75 2.63
N LEU A 237 -7.80 -11.98 3.71
CA LEU A 237 -8.89 -11.96 4.69
C LEU A 237 -10.07 -11.17 4.09
N PRO A 238 -11.24 -11.78 3.92
CA PRO A 238 -12.41 -11.14 3.30
C PRO A 238 -13.02 -10.03 4.16
N ASP A 239 -12.70 -10.03 5.44
CA ASP A 239 -13.02 -8.98 6.41
C ASP A 239 -12.01 -9.00 7.57
N THR A 240 -12.06 -7.99 8.43
CA THR A 240 -11.10 -7.81 9.53
C THR A 240 -11.32 -8.74 10.73
N GLN A 241 -12.43 -9.49 10.77
CA GLN A 241 -12.77 -10.45 11.81
C GLN A 241 -12.51 -11.90 11.37
N ALA A 242 -12.24 -12.11 10.07
CA ALA A 242 -11.99 -13.44 9.52
C ALA A 242 -10.84 -14.14 10.28
N PRO A 243 -10.98 -15.40 10.64
CA PRO A 243 -9.92 -16.15 11.32
C PRO A 243 -8.76 -16.39 10.36
N ALA A 244 -7.51 -16.28 10.84
CA ALA A 244 -6.34 -16.63 10.06
C ALA A 244 -6.35 -18.11 9.68
N ARG A 245 -6.15 -18.40 8.42
CA ARG A 245 -5.98 -19.76 7.87
C ARG A 245 -4.52 -20.08 7.53
N HIS A 246 -3.71 -19.06 7.24
CA HIS A 246 -2.29 -19.25 6.98
C HIS A 246 -1.50 -19.16 8.30
N PRO A 247 -0.57 -20.07 8.61
CA PRO A 247 0.22 -20.02 9.85
C PRO A 247 0.97 -18.70 10.04
N TYR A 248 1.49 -18.09 8.98
CA TYR A 248 2.13 -16.76 9.04
C TYR A 248 1.15 -15.67 9.46
N THR A 249 -0.05 -15.63 8.89
CA THR A 249 -1.09 -14.66 9.25
C THR A 249 -1.47 -14.81 10.71
N ARG A 250 -1.60 -16.06 11.19
CA ARG A 250 -1.87 -16.34 12.60
C ARG A 250 -0.80 -15.76 13.51
N THR A 251 0.47 -16.02 13.21
CA THR A 251 1.57 -15.47 13.99
C THR A 251 1.62 -13.94 13.96
N LEU A 252 1.36 -13.31 12.80
CA LEU A 252 1.25 -11.86 12.71
C LEU A 252 0.12 -11.31 13.61
N LEU A 253 -1.05 -11.93 13.59
CA LEU A 253 -2.18 -11.54 14.44
C LEU A 253 -1.90 -11.78 15.92
N ASP A 254 -1.25 -12.89 16.26
CA ASP A 254 -0.91 -13.22 17.66
C ASP A 254 0.22 -12.33 18.20
N SER A 255 1.06 -11.74 17.34
CA SER A 255 2.10 -10.77 17.72
C SER A 255 1.56 -9.35 17.93
N THR A 256 0.30 -9.10 17.56
CA THR A 256 -0.34 -7.80 17.79
C THR A 256 -0.55 -7.60 19.30
N PHE A 257 -0.04 -6.47 19.81
CA PHE A 257 -0.16 -6.14 21.21
C PHE A 257 -1.63 -5.83 21.58
N ASP A 258 -2.19 -6.61 22.51
CA ASP A 258 -3.49 -6.30 23.13
C ASP A 258 -3.22 -5.50 24.41
N PRO A 259 -3.71 -4.25 24.54
CA PRO A 259 -3.49 -3.44 25.74
C PRO A 259 -4.22 -3.96 26.99
N ASP A 260 -5.18 -4.90 26.84
CA ASP A 260 -5.87 -5.51 27.97
C ASP A 260 -4.96 -6.50 28.72
N PRO A 261 -4.55 -6.23 29.99
CA PRO A 261 -3.69 -7.12 30.74
C PRO A 261 -4.29 -8.51 30.98
N LYS A 262 -5.62 -8.65 30.90
CA LYS A 262 -6.32 -9.94 31.08
C LYS A 262 -6.20 -10.84 29.83
N ARG A 263 -5.83 -10.25 28.70
CA ARG A 263 -5.64 -10.96 27.43
C ARG A 263 -4.18 -11.21 27.09
N ARG A 264 -3.28 -11.10 28.07
CA ARG A 264 -1.87 -11.41 27.88
C ARG A 264 -1.72 -12.83 27.33
N ARG A 265 -1.07 -12.91 26.16
CA ARG A 265 -0.71 -14.18 25.52
C ARG A 265 0.80 -14.31 25.52
N THR A 266 1.29 -15.53 25.59
CA THR A 266 2.69 -15.81 25.31
C THR A 266 2.88 -15.67 23.81
N ILE A 267 3.68 -14.67 23.39
CA ILE A 267 4.01 -14.48 21.96
C ILE A 267 5.11 -15.49 21.63
N GLU A 268 4.79 -16.45 20.78
CA GLU A 268 5.80 -17.35 20.23
C GLU A 268 6.48 -16.66 19.03
N PRO A 269 7.77 -16.28 19.15
CA PRO A 269 8.46 -15.65 18.05
C PRO A 269 8.60 -16.61 16.87
N LEU A 270 8.49 -16.08 15.64
CA LEU A 270 8.80 -16.86 14.44
C LEU A 270 10.27 -17.30 14.48
N VAL A 271 10.48 -18.62 14.45
CA VAL A 271 11.83 -19.19 14.43
C VAL A 271 12.40 -19.09 13.02
N GLY A 272 13.70 -18.73 12.94
CA GLY A 272 14.44 -18.64 11.68
C GLY A 272 14.42 -17.27 11.02
N GLU A 273 15.35 -17.07 10.11
CA GLU A 273 15.50 -15.83 9.35
C GLU A 273 14.54 -15.79 8.14
N VAL A 274 14.20 -14.58 7.71
CA VAL A 274 13.43 -14.38 6.46
C VAL A 274 14.32 -14.82 5.29
N PRO A 275 13.87 -15.75 4.43
CA PRO A 275 14.65 -16.15 3.26
C PRO A 275 14.97 -14.96 2.36
N SER A 276 16.09 -15.08 1.64
CA SER A 276 16.51 -14.03 0.71
C SER A 276 15.54 -13.91 -0.48
N PRO A 277 15.10 -12.69 -0.86
CA PRO A 277 14.30 -12.49 -2.06
C PRO A 277 15.08 -12.75 -3.36
N PHE A 278 16.40 -12.97 -3.27
CA PHE A 278 17.23 -13.37 -4.40
C PHE A 278 17.23 -14.88 -4.64
N ASP A 279 16.95 -15.67 -3.59
CA ASP A 279 16.97 -17.15 -3.63
C ASP A 279 15.67 -17.68 -3.04
N LEU A 280 14.58 -17.57 -3.79
CA LEU A 280 13.28 -18.06 -3.35
C LEU A 280 13.27 -19.58 -3.24
N PRO A 281 12.65 -20.15 -2.18
CA PRO A 281 12.54 -21.61 -2.07
C PRO A 281 11.67 -22.17 -3.20
N PRO A 282 11.92 -23.42 -3.64
CA PRO A 282 11.17 -24.05 -4.73
C PRO A 282 9.70 -24.37 -4.38
N GLY A 283 9.35 -24.34 -3.10
CA GLY A 283 8.01 -24.59 -2.58
C GLY A 283 7.37 -23.35 -1.94
N CYS A 284 6.66 -23.58 -0.83
CA CYS A 284 6.05 -22.53 -0.05
C CYS A 284 7.12 -21.56 0.49
N VAL A 285 6.96 -20.27 0.22
CA VAL A 285 7.90 -19.23 0.64
C VAL A 285 8.06 -19.14 2.18
N PHE A 286 7.06 -19.60 2.94
CA PHE A 286 7.08 -19.60 4.40
C PHE A 286 7.57 -20.94 4.99
N ALA A 287 7.84 -21.98 4.17
CA ALA A 287 8.14 -23.34 4.66
C ALA A 287 9.30 -23.40 5.68
N ALA A 288 10.34 -22.58 5.51
CA ALA A 288 11.50 -22.57 6.42
C ALA A 288 11.16 -22.09 7.86
N ARG A 289 10.10 -21.32 8.01
CA ARG A 289 9.66 -20.72 9.29
C ARG A 289 8.32 -21.29 9.79
N CYS A 290 7.70 -22.17 9.02
CA CYS A 290 6.40 -22.72 9.32
C CYS A 290 6.49 -23.92 10.27
N PRO A 291 5.86 -23.90 11.46
CA PRO A 291 5.87 -25.03 12.38
C PRO A 291 5.12 -26.26 11.84
N LYS A 292 4.26 -26.08 10.82
CA LYS A 292 3.47 -27.13 10.15
C LYS A 292 4.05 -27.56 8.80
N ALA A 293 5.30 -27.19 8.49
CA ALA A 293 5.91 -27.47 7.20
C ALA A 293 6.10 -28.99 6.97
N THR A 294 5.64 -29.47 5.82
CA THR A 294 5.84 -30.84 5.34
C THR A 294 6.75 -30.85 4.12
N GLU A 295 7.12 -32.04 3.61
CA GLU A 295 7.91 -32.18 2.38
C GLU A 295 7.20 -31.54 1.18
N LYS A 296 5.87 -31.65 1.12
CA LYS A 296 5.05 -30.98 0.09
C LYS A 296 5.24 -29.46 0.13
N CYS A 297 5.33 -28.86 1.33
CA CYS A 297 5.56 -27.42 1.46
C CYS A 297 6.96 -27.00 0.97
N ARG A 298 7.94 -27.87 1.04
CA ARG A 298 9.33 -27.61 0.61
C ARG A 298 9.50 -27.73 -0.91
N SER A 299 8.69 -28.58 -1.55
CA SER A 299 8.83 -28.91 -2.98
C SER A 299 7.78 -28.26 -3.89
N GLN A 300 6.62 -27.85 -3.36
CA GLN A 300 5.51 -27.32 -4.16
C GLN A 300 5.06 -25.95 -3.66
N VAL A 301 4.88 -25.02 -4.60
CA VAL A 301 4.32 -23.71 -4.32
C VAL A 301 2.80 -23.83 -4.12
N PRO A 302 2.25 -23.41 -2.96
CA PRO A 302 0.80 -23.38 -2.78
C PRO A 302 0.17 -22.29 -3.64
N ILE A 303 -0.97 -22.59 -4.25
CA ILE A 303 -1.74 -21.63 -5.05
C ILE A 303 -2.71 -20.90 -4.13
N LEU A 304 -2.85 -19.58 -4.32
CA LEU A 304 -3.87 -18.79 -3.63
C LEU A 304 -5.25 -19.21 -4.15
N SER A 305 -5.96 -20.02 -3.38
CA SER A 305 -7.27 -20.55 -3.75
C SER A 305 -8.35 -20.07 -2.79
N ALA A 306 -9.46 -19.63 -3.34
CA ALA A 306 -10.65 -19.26 -2.58
C ALA A 306 -11.49 -20.52 -2.30
N GLN A 307 -11.31 -21.11 -1.12
CA GLN A 307 -12.31 -22.02 -0.56
C GLN A 307 -13.20 -21.20 0.37
N ASP A 308 -14.50 -21.29 0.17
CA ASP A 308 -15.51 -20.56 0.98
C ASP A 308 -15.34 -19.03 0.99
N GLY A 309 -14.86 -18.43 -0.10
CA GLY A 309 -14.68 -16.97 -0.21
C GLY A 309 -13.51 -16.39 0.57
N HIS A 310 -12.64 -17.24 1.17
CA HIS A 310 -11.45 -16.84 1.93
C HIS A 310 -10.17 -17.40 1.26
N PRO A 311 -9.51 -16.64 0.38
CA PRO A 311 -8.34 -17.11 -0.34
C PRO A 311 -7.12 -17.32 0.57
N VAL A 312 -6.51 -18.51 0.48
CA VAL A 312 -5.29 -18.86 1.22
C VAL A 312 -4.34 -19.69 0.36
N ALA A 313 -3.06 -19.33 0.38
CA ALA A 313 -1.97 -20.06 -0.29
C ALA A 313 -1.25 -20.98 0.73
N CYS A 314 -1.89 -22.04 1.15
CA CYS A 314 -1.36 -23.00 2.12
C CYS A 314 -1.77 -24.43 1.77
N HIS A 315 -0.82 -25.40 1.92
CA HIS A 315 -1.13 -26.83 1.78
C HIS A 315 -1.84 -27.41 3.01
N HIS A 316 -1.71 -26.75 4.16
CA HIS A 316 -2.25 -27.17 5.46
C HIS A 316 -2.87 -25.96 6.19
N PRO A 317 -3.96 -25.37 5.69
CA PRO A 317 -4.61 -24.24 6.36
C PRO A 317 -5.05 -24.60 7.78
N LEU A 318 -5.14 -23.58 8.65
CA LEU A 318 -5.55 -23.72 10.07
C LEU A 318 -7.05 -23.97 10.19
#